data_93aba1798d4fd5bdd5d064d2cfc924b2
#
_entry.id   93aba1798d4fd5bdd5d064d2cfc924b2
#
_cell.length_a   1.000
_cell.length_b   1.000
_cell.length_c   1.000
_cell.angle_alpha   90.00
_cell.angle_beta   90.00
_cell.angle_gamma   90.00
#
_symmetry.space_group_name_H-M   'P 1'
#
loop_
_entity.id
_entity.type
_entity.pdbx_description
1 polymer ?
#
loop_
_entity_poly.entity_id
_entity_poly.type
_entity_poly.pdbx_seq_one_letter_code
_entity_poly.pdbx_strand_id
1 'polypeptide(L)'
;MDYGLKSEIENPKSAINLNFRMINIIKIETPLGEMVAGATAEGVCLLEFNDRRMLPTEYKDLKRLLNTTIEDGENLHLENLKKQLKEYFDGRRKEFTVPLVTPGTDFQQAVWKELQHIQFGSTRSYQEQAIALNSPDSVRAVANANGMNRISILIPCHRVIGSDGRLTGYGGGLKRKKWLLDHEKKYSGKPIDLSLF
;
A
#
# COMPACT_ATOMS: atom_id res chain seq x y z
N MET A 1 -60.74 0.42 41.67
CA MET A 1 -59.80 -0.67 41.29
C MET A 1 -59.14 -0.20 40.04
N ASP A 2 -57.94 0.35 40.20
CA ASP A 2 -57.16 0.99 39.15
C ASP A 2 -56.01 0.07 38.81
N TYR A 3 -55.99 -0.51 37.62
CA TYR A 3 -54.92 -1.34 37.12
C TYR A 3 -54.06 -0.50 36.17
N GLY A 4 -53.09 0.21 36.74
CA GLY A 4 -52.03 0.87 35.99
C GLY A 4 -51.08 -0.12 35.31
N LEU A 5 -51.26 -0.31 34.01
CA LEU A 5 -50.27 -0.95 33.15
C LEU A 5 -49.10 0.01 32.88
N LYS A 6 -48.00 -0.18 33.60
CA LYS A 6 -46.74 0.46 33.23
C LYS A 6 -46.18 -0.30 32.02
N SER A 7 -46.25 0.31 30.84
CA SER A 7 -45.47 -0.12 29.69
C SER A 7 -43.99 0.26 29.93
N GLU A 8 -43.17 -0.73 30.22
CA GLU A 8 -41.73 -0.57 30.14
C GLU A 8 -41.36 -0.35 28.66
N ILE A 9 -41.01 0.90 28.38
CA ILE A 9 -40.38 1.24 27.11
C ILE A 9 -38.95 0.74 27.23
N GLU A 10 -38.67 -0.44 26.70
CA GLU A 10 -37.31 -0.89 26.46
C GLU A 10 -36.65 0.10 25.49
N ASN A 11 -35.70 0.82 26.02
CA ASN A 11 -34.87 1.75 25.28
C ASN A 11 -33.87 0.92 24.44
N PRO A 12 -33.93 0.91 23.09
CA PRO A 12 -32.94 0.22 22.29
C PRO A 12 -31.69 1.09 22.20
N LYS A 13 -31.08 1.41 23.34
CA LYS A 13 -29.74 1.97 23.38
C LYS A 13 -28.77 0.82 23.59
N SER A 14 -28.19 0.39 22.50
CA SER A 14 -26.86 -0.17 22.28
C SER A 14 -26.86 -1.38 21.35
N ALA A 15 -27.41 -1.25 20.17
CA ALA A 15 -26.72 -1.83 19.04
C ALA A 15 -25.50 -0.92 18.79
N ILE A 16 -24.49 -1.00 19.66
CA ILE A 16 -23.14 -0.60 19.31
C ILE A 16 -22.85 -1.50 18.11
N ASN A 17 -22.95 -0.93 16.92
CA ASN A 17 -22.39 -1.47 15.71
C ASN A 17 -20.89 -1.59 15.99
N LEU A 18 -20.50 -2.68 16.63
CA LEU A 18 -19.17 -3.24 16.56
C LEU A 18 -19.04 -3.70 15.09
N ASN A 19 -18.94 -2.72 14.18
CA ASN A 19 -18.30 -2.93 12.92
C ASN A 19 -16.90 -3.39 13.29
N PHE A 20 -16.75 -4.70 13.46
CA PHE A 20 -15.46 -5.33 13.54
C PHE A 20 -14.72 -4.84 12.30
N ARG A 21 -13.77 -3.93 12.53
CA ARG A 21 -12.86 -3.50 11.49
C ARG A 21 -12.03 -4.72 11.13
N MET A 22 -12.54 -5.52 10.22
CA MET A 22 -11.89 -6.72 9.74
C MET A 22 -11.07 -6.38 8.51
N ILE A 23 -9.88 -6.92 8.41
CA ILE A 23 -9.10 -6.92 7.18
C ILE A 23 -9.40 -8.23 6.47
N ASN A 24 -10.05 -8.15 5.32
CA ASN A 24 -10.15 -9.27 4.40
C ASN A 24 -8.87 -9.40 3.61
N ILE A 25 -8.35 -10.61 3.44
CA ILE A 25 -7.17 -10.88 2.61
C ILE A 25 -7.49 -11.84 1.49
N ILE A 26 -6.84 -11.63 0.35
CA ILE A 26 -6.84 -12.52 -0.80
C ILE A 26 -5.42 -12.70 -1.33
N LYS A 27 -5.20 -13.77 -2.09
CA LYS A 27 -3.99 -13.97 -2.89
C LYS A 27 -4.24 -13.58 -4.33
N ILE A 28 -3.26 -12.95 -4.94
CA ILE A 28 -3.31 -12.47 -6.33
C ILE A 28 -2.06 -12.96 -7.06
N GLU A 29 -2.26 -13.77 -8.09
CA GLU A 29 -1.18 -14.15 -8.98
C GLU A 29 -0.76 -12.98 -9.87
N THR A 30 0.55 -12.74 -9.97
CA THR A 30 1.13 -11.68 -10.79
C THR A 30 2.34 -12.19 -11.59
N PRO A 31 2.77 -11.48 -12.64
CA PRO A 31 4.00 -11.81 -13.37
C PRO A 31 5.26 -11.81 -12.49
N LEU A 32 5.19 -11.22 -11.29
CA LEU A 32 6.30 -11.16 -10.32
C LEU A 32 6.17 -12.17 -9.17
N GLY A 33 5.19 -13.07 -9.25
CA GLY A 33 4.84 -14.05 -8.24
C GLY A 33 3.58 -13.68 -7.48
N GLU A 34 3.17 -14.57 -6.58
CA GLU A 34 1.99 -14.40 -5.75
C GLU A 34 2.13 -13.20 -4.80
N MET A 35 1.12 -12.35 -4.76
CA MET A 35 0.99 -11.26 -3.81
C MET A 35 -0.19 -11.52 -2.86
N VAL A 36 -0.08 -11.02 -1.63
CA VAL A 36 -1.19 -10.96 -0.68
C VAL A 36 -1.71 -9.53 -0.65
N ALA A 37 -3.00 -9.37 -0.84
CA ALA A 37 -3.70 -8.10 -0.71
C ALA A 37 -4.63 -8.14 0.50
N GLY A 38 -4.71 -7.02 1.23
CA GLY A 38 -5.59 -6.86 2.38
C GLY A 38 -6.33 -5.53 2.32
N ALA A 39 -7.62 -5.55 2.67
CA ALA A 39 -8.43 -4.33 2.73
C ALA A 39 -9.41 -4.36 3.90
N THR A 40 -9.65 -3.18 4.45
CA THR A 40 -10.77 -2.88 5.36
C THR A 40 -11.98 -2.41 4.55
N ALA A 41 -13.04 -2.02 5.22
CA ALA A 41 -14.19 -1.36 4.60
C ALA A 41 -13.83 0.03 4.02
N GLU A 42 -12.76 0.67 4.52
CA GLU A 42 -12.32 1.99 4.10
C GLU A 42 -11.33 1.96 2.92
N GLY A 43 -10.62 0.83 2.69
CA GLY A 43 -9.66 0.74 1.60
C GLY A 43 -8.57 -0.32 1.81
N VAL A 44 -7.67 -0.38 0.84
CA VAL A 44 -6.54 -1.31 0.81
C VAL A 44 -5.48 -0.89 1.84
N CYS A 45 -5.09 -1.81 2.71
CA CYS A 45 -4.07 -1.60 3.75
C CYS A 45 -2.85 -2.51 3.62
N LEU A 46 -2.90 -3.48 2.72
CA LEU A 46 -1.81 -4.40 2.42
C LEU A 46 -1.80 -4.76 0.94
N LEU A 47 -0.64 -4.74 0.33
CA LEU A 47 -0.34 -5.37 -0.95
C LEU A 47 1.15 -5.70 -0.98
N GLU A 48 1.49 -6.95 -0.73
CA GLU A 48 2.87 -7.39 -0.62
C GLU A 48 3.10 -8.75 -1.27
N PHE A 49 4.35 -9.00 -1.66
CA PHE A 49 4.73 -10.32 -2.17
C PHE A 49 4.65 -11.36 -1.05
N ASN A 50 4.02 -12.51 -1.34
CA ASN A 50 3.78 -13.55 -0.34
C ASN A 50 5.08 -14.11 0.28
N ASP A 51 6.21 -14.03 -0.43
CA ASP A 51 7.53 -14.45 0.02
C ASP A 51 8.31 -13.35 0.77
N ARG A 52 7.70 -12.18 1.03
CA ARG A 52 8.34 -11.11 1.78
C ARG A 52 8.61 -11.54 3.22
N ARG A 53 9.87 -11.50 3.65
CA ARG A 53 10.29 -11.87 5.00
C ARG A 53 9.54 -11.12 6.11
N MET A 54 9.15 -9.88 5.86
CA MET A 54 8.48 -9.01 6.85
C MET A 54 6.98 -9.23 6.94
N LEU A 55 6.35 -9.98 6.03
CA LEU A 55 4.90 -10.16 5.96
C LEU A 55 4.26 -10.59 7.29
N PRO A 56 4.83 -11.54 8.08
CA PRO A 56 4.27 -11.89 9.38
C PRO A 56 4.29 -10.73 10.40
N THR A 57 5.30 -9.86 10.32
CA THR A 57 5.40 -8.66 11.17
C THR A 57 4.37 -7.62 10.73
N GLU A 58 4.17 -7.45 9.44
CA GLU A 58 3.18 -6.53 8.87
C GLU A 58 1.76 -6.91 9.27
N TYR A 59 1.42 -8.20 9.29
CA TYR A 59 0.14 -8.68 9.82
C TYR A 59 -0.06 -8.31 11.31
N LYS A 60 0.97 -8.50 12.14
CA LYS A 60 0.90 -8.13 13.56
C LYS A 60 0.69 -6.62 13.73
N ASP A 61 1.43 -5.82 12.95
CA ASP A 61 1.33 -4.37 12.98
C ASP A 61 -0.04 -3.89 12.53
N LEU A 62 -0.57 -4.42 11.45
CA LEU A 62 -1.90 -4.06 10.94
C LEU A 62 -2.99 -4.38 11.96
N LYS A 63 -2.97 -5.58 12.57
CA LYS A 63 -3.90 -5.95 13.65
C LYS A 63 -3.84 -4.96 14.80
N ARG A 64 -2.64 -4.59 15.23
CA ARG A 64 -2.42 -3.66 16.34
C ARG A 64 -2.82 -2.22 15.99
N LEU A 65 -2.37 -1.71 14.83
CA LEU A 65 -2.57 -0.31 14.44
C LEU A 65 -4.03 0.00 14.08
N LEU A 66 -4.74 -0.97 13.51
CA LEU A 66 -6.14 -0.82 13.11
C LEU A 66 -7.12 -1.40 14.15
N ASN A 67 -6.60 -2.00 15.23
CA ASN A 67 -7.39 -2.70 16.25
C ASN A 67 -8.41 -3.67 15.62
N THR A 68 -7.91 -4.67 14.87
CA THR A 68 -8.71 -5.49 13.96
C THR A 68 -8.24 -6.94 13.91
N THR A 69 -9.02 -7.81 13.28
CA THR A 69 -8.62 -9.17 12.87
C THR A 69 -8.28 -9.21 11.38
N ILE A 70 -7.64 -10.28 10.96
CA ILE A 70 -7.35 -10.58 9.55
C ILE A 70 -7.96 -11.94 9.26
N GLU A 71 -8.75 -12.02 8.19
CA GLU A 71 -9.44 -13.24 7.76
C GLU A 71 -9.43 -13.34 6.24
N ASP A 72 -9.44 -14.55 5.71
CA ASP A 72 -9.63 -14.76 4.28
C ASP A 72 -11.03 -14.29 3.86
N GLY A 73 -11.11 -13.55 2.79
CA GLY A 73 -12.39 -13.04 2.29
C GLY A 73 -12.22 -11.94 1.25
N GLU A 74 -13.26 -11.74 0.48
CA GLU A 74 -13.31 -10.71 -0.55
C GLU A 74 -14.07 -9.47 -0.06
N ASN A 75 -13.73 -8.31 -0.64
CA ASN A 75 -14.52 -7.10 -0.55
C ASN A 75 -14.33 -6.26 -1.82
N LEU A 76 -15.15 -5.24 -1.98
CA LEU A 76 -15.17 -4.41 -3.17
C LEU A 76 -13.79 -3.77 -3.49
N HIS A 77 -13.02 -3.38 -2.47
CA HIS A 77 -11.70 -2.78 -2.70
C HIS A 77 -10.70 -3.81 -3.24
N LEU A 78 -10.78 -5.07 -2.79
CA LEU A 78 -9.92 -6.15 -3.27
C LEU A 78 -10.26 -6.55 -4.71
N GLU A 79 -11.55 -6.61 -5.07
CA GLU A 79 -11.99 -6.85 -6.44
C GLU A 79 -11.48 -5.75 -7.38
N ASN A 80 -11.67 -4.48 -7.00
CA ASN A 80 -11.18 -3.34 -7.77
C ASN A 80 -9.64 -3.33 -7.88
N LEU A 81 -8.94 -3.65 -6.79
CA LEU A 81 -7.49 -3.78 -6.78
C LEU A 81 -7.01 -4.84 -7.75
N LYS A 82 -7.60 -6.04 -7.73
CA LYS A 82 -7.26 -7.15 -8.63
C LYS A 82 -7.40 -6.75 -10.09
N LYS A 83 -8.49 -6.06 -10.44
CA LYS A 83 -8.70 -5.51 -11.78
C LYS A 83 -7.63 -4.49 -12.15
N GLN A 84 -7.37 -3.52 -11.28
CA GLN A 84 -6.40 -2.45 -11.52
C GLN A 84 -4.96 -2.98 -11.62
N LEU A 85 -4.59 -3.99 -10.81
CA LEU A 85 -3.28 -4.66 -10.92
C LEU A 85 -3.12 -5.38 -12.25
N LYS A 86 -4.16 -6.09 -12.70
CA LYS A 86 -4.12 -6.71 -14.03
C LYS A 86 -3.89 -5.68 -15.12
N GLU A 87 -4.62 -4.56 -15.09
CA GLU A 87 -4.46 -3.47 -16.06
C GLU A 87 -3.05 -2.83 -15.99
N TYR A 88 -2.47 -2.71 -14.78
CA TYR A 88 -1.11 -2.22 -14.58
C TYR A 88 -0.08 -3.16 -15.23
N PHE A 89 -0.14 -4.45 -14.94
CA PHE A 89 0.77 -5.44 -15.50
C PHE A 89 0.60 -5.62 -17.03
N ASP A 90 -0.59 -5.35 -17.57
CA ASP A 90 -0.84 -5.28 -19.01
C ASP A 90 -0.31 -3.97 -19.64
N GLY A 91 0.22 -3.02 -18.86
CA GLY A 91 0.71 -1.71 -19.32
C GLY A 91 -0.39 -0.71 -19.69
N ARG A 92 -1.65 -1.02 -19.38
CA ARG A 92 -2.82 -0.18 -19.70
C ARG A 92 -3.17 0.83 -18.61
N ARG A 93 -2.67 0.62 -17.38
CA ARG A 93 -2.91 1.50 -16.21
C ARG A 93 -1.61 2.08 -15.70
N LYS A 94 -1.61 3.38 -15.42
CA LYS A 94 -0.47 4.10 -14.85
C LYS A 94 -0.73 4.61 -13.43
N GLU A 95 -2.00 4.74 -13.04
CA GLU A 95 -2.44 5.28 -11.75
C GLU A 95 -3.49 4.37 -11.11
N PHE A 96 -3.44 4.22 -9.79
CA PHE A 96 -4.42 3.45 -9.04
C PHE A 96 -5.43 4.39 -8.38
N THR A 97 -6.69 3.95 -8.36
CA THR A 97 -7.82 4.75 -7.82
C THR A 97 -8.50 4.09 -6.62
N VAL A 98 -8.03 2.91 -6.19
CA VAL A 98 -8.55 2.27 -4.98
C VAL A 98 -8.18 3.11 -3.75
N PRO A 99 -9.09 3.30 -2.79
CA PRO A 99 -8.77 3.96 -1.53
C PRO A 99 -7.68 3.22 -0.77
N LEU A 100 -6.79 3.96 -0.11
CA LEU A 100 -5.69 3.41 0.69
C LEU A 100 -5.88 3.73 2.17
N VAL A 101 -5.59 2.75 3.01
CA VAL A 101 -5.49 2.90 4.47
C VAL A 101 -4.04 2.63 4.86
N THR A 102 -3.34 3.68 5.27
CA THR A 102 -1.88 3.66 5.51
C THR A 102 -1.55 3.88 6.99
N PRO A 103 -1.83 2.90 7.88
CA PRO A 103 -1.55 3.07 9.30
C PRO A 103 -0.04 3.12 9.53
N GLY A 104 0.42 4.15 10.24
CA GLY A 104 1.83 4.37 10.52
C GLY A 104 2.04 5.65 11.32
N THR A 105 3.30 5.99 11.64
CA THR A 105 3.64 7.27 12.25
C THR A 105 3.42 8.42 11.26
N ASP A 106 3.28 9.65 11.76
CA ASP A 106 3.11 10.84 10.92
C ASP A 106 4.23 10.97 9.88
N PHE A 107 5.47 10.69 10.29
CA PHE A 107 6.61 10.69 9.39
C PHE A 107 6.49 9.62 8.29
N GLN A 108 6.11 8.39 8.64
CA GLN A 108 5.88 7.33 7.64
C GLN A 108 4.78 7.72 6.66
N GLN A 109 3.67 8.24 7.16
CA GLN A 109 2.54 8.69 6.32
C GLN A 109 2.97 9.81 5.37
N ALA A 110 3.74 10.79 5.84
CA ALA A 110 4.30 11.85 5.00
C ALA A 110 5.21 11.29 3.90
N VAL A 111 6.11 10.35 4.25
CA VAL A 111 6.99 9.67 3.29
C VAL A 111 6.18 8.90 2.26
N TRP A 112 5.18 8.13 2.66
CA TRP A 112 4.35 7.34 1.73
C TRP A 112 3.46 8.21 0.85
N LYS A 113 2.97 9.34 1.36
CA LYS A 113 2.25 10.33 0.56
C LYS A 113 3.16 10.95 -0.51
N GLU A 114 4.41 11.29 -0.15
CA GLU A 114 5.37 11.86 -1.10
C GLU A 114 5.77 10.85 -2.21
N LEU A 115 5.82 9.55 -1.90
CA LEU A 115 6.04 8.50 -2.92
C LEU A 115 4.99 8.54 -4.03
N GLN A 116 3.73 8.82 -3.70
CA GLN A 116 2.63 8.84 -4.66
C GLN A 116 2.72 10.00 -5.66
N HIS A 117 3.55 11.02 -5.38
CA HIS A 117 3.84 12.10 -6.32
C HIS A 117 4.89 11.73 -7.38
N ILE A 118 5.59 10.60 -7.24
CA ILE A 118 6.55 10.13 -8.25
C ILE A 118 5.77 9.51 -9.40
N GLN A 119 5.81 10.14 -10.57
CA GLN A 119 5.05 9.73 -11.75
C GLN A 119 5.48 8.34 -12.25
N PHE A 120 4.55 7.62 -12.87
CA PHE A 120 4.79 6.37 -13.59
C PHE A 120 5.93 6.52 -14.62
N GLY A 121 6.88 5.60 -14.61
CA GLY A 121 8.05 5.64 -15.49
C GLY A 121 9.07 6.73 -15.16
N SER A 122 9.00 7.29 -13.95
CA SER A 122 10.01 8.23 -13.43
C SER A 122 10.63 7.68 -12.16
N THR A 123 11.82 8.14 -11.84
CA THR A 123 12.52 7.81 -10.60
C THR A 123 12.88 9.06 -9.83
N ARG A 124 13.15 8.90 -8.54
CA ARG A 124 13.67 9.93 -7.65
C ARG A 124 14.72 9.28 -6.74
N SER A 125 15.74 10.03 -6.35
CA SER A 125 16.71 9.57 -5.35
C SER A 125 16.13 9.69 -3.93
N TYR A 126 16.67 8.91 -2.98
CA TYR A 126 16.33 9.07 -1.56
C TYR A 126 16.65 10.49 -1.05
N GLN A 127 17.71 11.13 -1.57
CA GLN A 127 18.06 12.49 -1.24
C GLN A 127 17.00 13.50 -1.73
N GLU A 128 16.55 13.39 -2.97
CA GLU A 128 15.50 14.24 -3.52
C GLU A 128 14.18 14.05 -2.77
N GLN A 129 13.85 12.82 -2.35
CA GLN A 129 12.68 12.57 -1.52
C GLN A 129 12.80 13.23 -0.14
N ALA A 130 13.99 13.17 0.50
CA ALA A 130 14.22 13.84 1.77
C ALA A 130 14.12 15.37 1.66
N ILE A 131 14.62 15.94 0.57
CA ILE A 131 14.49 17.39 0.26
C ILE A 131 12.99 17.74 0.09
N ALA A 132 12.23 16.95 -0.67
CA ALA A 132 10.79 17.20 -0.90
C ALA A 132 9.98 17.15 0.42
N LEU A 133 10.45 16.41 1.41
CA LEU A 133 9.89 16.35 2.77
C LEU A 133 10.40 17.47 3.70
N ASN A 134 11.14 18.46 3.19
CA ASN A 134 11.80 19.51 3.98
C ASN A 134 12.72 18.94 5.09
N SER A 135 13.32 17.78 4.86
CA SER A 135 14.18 17.08 5.82
C SER A 135 15.42 16.51 5.13
N PRO A 136 16.29 17.33 4.51
CA PRO A 136 17.39 16.88 3.65
C PRO A 136 18.40 15.99 4.37
N ASP A 137 18.53 16.09 5.69
CA ASP A 137 19.44 15.28 6.50
C ASP A 137 18.83 13.92 6.89
N SER A 138 17.55 13.70 6.60
CA SER A 138 16.80 12.51 7.04
C SER A 138 16.81 11.36 6.02
N VAL A 139 17.78 11.29 5.10
CA VAL A 139 17.83 10.31 4.01
C VAL A 139 17.71 8.86 4.51
N ARG A 140 18.40 8.51 5.61
CA ARG A 140 18.33 7.16 6.20
C ARG A 140 16.94 6.87 6.78
N ALA A 141 16.32 7.85 7.45
CA ALA A 141 14.97 7.71 8.00
C ALA A 141 13.93 7.56 6.88
N VAL A 142 14.07 8.32 5.80
CA VAL A 142 13.24 8.21 4.58
C VAL A 142 13.39 6.82 3.95
N ALA A 143 14.62 6.32 3.80
CA ALA A 143 14.86 4.99 3.26
C ALA A 143 14.24 3.89 4.14
N ASN A 144 14.32 4.03 5.46
CA ASN A 144 13.68 3.10 6.40
C ASN A 144 12.15 3.15 6.28
N ALA A 145 11.55 4.35 6.23
CA ALA A 145 10.11 4.51 6.04
C ALA A 145 9.62 3.95 4.69
N ASN A 146 10.41 4.10 3.61
CA ASN A 146 10.14 3.43 2.33
C ASN A 146 10.16 1.90 2.48
N GLY A 147 11.08 1.35 3.27
CA GLY A 147 11.16 -0.07 3.57
C GLY A 147 10.00 -0.60 4.41
N MET A 148 9.30 0.28 5.14
CA MET A 148 8.10 -0.03 5.95
C MET A 148 6.78 0.13 5.18
N ASN A 149 6.84 0.47 3.89
CA ASN A 149 5.66 0.50 3.02
C ASN A 149 5.06 -0.90 2.88
N ARG A 150 3.78 -1.03 3.21
CA ARG A 150 3.01 -2.28 3.17
C ARG A 150 2.13 -2.42 1.94
N ILE A 151 2.13 -1.41 1.05
CA ILE A 151 1.25 -1.36 -0.13
C ILE A 151 2.13 -1.19 -1.37
N SER A 152 2.88 -2.24 -1.67
CA SER A 152 3.81 -2.27 -2.81
C SER A 152 3.09 -1.94 -4.12
N ILE A 153 3.77 -1.33 -5.06
CA ILE A 153 3.28 -0.89 -6.38
C ILE A 153 2.36 0.33 -6.29
N LEU A 154 1.29 0.30 -5.52
CA LEU A 154 0.34 1.41 -5.37
C LEU A 154 1.00 2.61 -4.69
N ILE A 155 1.78 2.36 -3.63
CA ILE A 155 2.71 3.33 -3.05
C ILE A 155 4.10 3.00 -3.62
N PRO A 156 4.57 3.73 -4.62
CA PRO A 156 5.62 3.26 -5.53
C PRO A 156 7.03 3.45 -4.98
N CYS A 157 7.35 2.83 -3.83
CA CYS A 157 8.70 2.88 -3.26
C CYS A 157 9.77 2.25 -4.19
N HIS A 158 9.37 1.43 -5.16
CA HIS A 158 10.27 0.93 -6.20
C HIS A 158 10.82 2.04 -7.11
N ARG A 159 10.16 3.21 -7.22
CA ARG A 159 10.62 4.37 -8.00
C ARG A 159 11.73 5.19 -7.31
N VAL A 160 12.08 4.84 -6.06
CA VAL A 160 13.18 5.53 -5.34
C VAL A 160 14.47 4.75 -5.47
N ILE A 161 15.53 5.40 -5.94
CA ILE A 161 16.86 4.80 -6.26
C ILE A 161 17.97 5.52 -5.50
N GLY A 162 19.19 5.01 -5.58
CA GLY A 162 20.37 5.72 -5.07
C GLY A 162 20.65 7.00 -5.85
N SER A 163 21.32 7.97 -5.23
CA SER A 163 21.73 9.22 -5.91
C SER A 163 22.75 8.97 -7.03
N ASP A 164 23.44 7.83 -7.01
CA ASP A 164 24.35 7.35 -8.05
C ASP A 164 23.61 6.54 -9.16
N GLY A 165 22.29 6.51 -9.14
CA GLY A 165 21.47 5.73 -10.07
C GLY A 165 21.35 4.25 -9.77
N ARG A 166 22.07 3.73 -8.77
CA ARG A 166 22.02 2.30 -8.43
C ARG A 166 20.69 1.90 -7.78
N LEU A 167 20.27 0.68 -8.09
CA LEU A 167 19.12 0.08 -7.43
C LEU A 167 19.52 -0.36 -6.02
N THR A 168 18.90 0.24 -5.03
CA THR A 168 19.08 -0.09 -3.62
C THR A 168 17.74 -0.26 -2.93
N GLY A 169 17.66 -1.06 -1.90
CA GLY A 169 16.53 -1.20 -0.99
C GLY A 169 15.17 -1.39 -1.67
N TYR A 170 14.58 -2.57 -1.55
CA TYR A 170 13.19 -2.85 -1.93
C TYR A 170 12.71 -4.08 -1.16
N GLY A 171 11.56 -3.97 -0.52
CA GLY A 171 10.98 -5.06 0.28
C GLY A 171 10.72 -6.34 -0.52
N GLY A 172 10.31 -6.21 -1.78
CA GLY A 172 10.11 -7.31 -2.71
C GLY A 172 11.37 -7.82 -3.40
N GLY A 173 12.56 -7.26 -3.09
CA GLY A 173 13.85 -7.63 -3.69
C GLY A 173 14.20 -6.87 -4.98
N LEU A 174 15.49 -6.71 -5.24
CA LEU A 174 15.99 -5.86 -6.34
C LEU A 174 15.62 -6.37 -7.74
N LYS A 175 15.42 -7.68 -7.92
CA LYS A 175 14.95 -8.23 -9.20
C LYS A 175 13.56 -7.71 -9.57
N ARG A 176 12.63 -7.72 -8.60
CA ARG A 176 11.28 -7.16 -8.78
C ARG A 176 11.31 -5.66 -8.97
N LYS A 177 12.15 -4.94 -8.20
CA LYS A 177 12.33 -3.49 -8.38
C LYS A 177 12.77 -3.15 -9.80
N LYS A 178 13.79 -3.83 -10.30
CA LYS A 178 14.27 -3.64 -11.69
C LYS A 178 13.16 -3.91 -12.69
N TRP A 179 12.45 -5.01 -12.54
CA TRP A 179 11.37 -5.38 -13.46
C TRP A 179 10.25 -4.32 -13.49
N LEU A 180 9.84 -3.82 -12.31
CA LEU A 180 8.82 -2.77 -12.21
C LEU A 180 9.26 -1.48 -12.90
N LEU A 181 10.50 -1.05 -12.70
CA LEU A 181 11.07 0.12 -13.35
C LEU A 181 11.16 -0.05 -14.88
N ASP A 182 11.62 -1.21 -15.35
CA ASP A 182 11.69 -1.50 -16.78
C ASP A 182 10.28 -1.56 -17.40
N HIS A 183 9.33 -2.18 -16.72
CA HIS A 183 7.93 -2.21 -17.11
C HIS A 183 7.34 -0.81 -17.25
N GLU A 184 7.49 0.02 -16.24
CA GLU A 184 7.00 1.38 -16.25
C GLU A 184 7.68 2.24 -17.32
N LYS A 185 9.01 2.09 -17.50
CA LYS A 185 9.74 2.77 -18.58
C LYS A 185 9.17 2.41 -19.94
N LYS A 186 8.93 1.10 -20.19
CA LYS A 186 8.37 0.59 -21.45
C LYS A 186 7.01 1.20 -21.77
N TYR A 187 6.13 1.33 -20.78
CA TYR A 187 4.75 1.79 -20.98
C TYR A 187 4.52 3.27 -20.64
N SER A 188 5.58 4.00 -20.26
CA SER A 188 5.47 5.43 -19.93
C SER A 188 5.09 6.32 -21.12
N GLY A 189 5.39 5.87 -22.35
CA GLY A 189 5.31 6.69 -23.56
C GLY A 189 6.42 7.71 -23.69
N LYS A 190 7.42 7.72 -22.76
CA LYS A 190 8.62 8.57 -22.88
C LYS A 190 9.58 7.97 -23.89
N PRO A 191 10.33 8.80 -24.66
CA PRO A 191 11.40 8.30 -25.52
C PRO A 191 12.36 7.42 -24.71
N ILE A 192 12.81 6.30 -25.32
CA ILE A 192 13.85 5.47 -24.72
C ILE A 192 15.15 6.27 -24.85
N ASP A 193 15.71 6.69 -23.74
CA ASP A 193 17.06 7.26 -23.71
C ASP A 193 18.07 6.15 -23.98
N LEU A 194 18.56 6.08 -25.21
CA LEU A 194 19.55 5.08 -25.66
C LEU A 194 20.98 5.39 -25.16
N SER A 195 21.16 6.52 -24.46
CA SER A 195 22.51 6.94 -23.96
C SER A 195 22.98 6.16 -22.71
N LEU A 196 22.17 5.25 -22.20
CA LEU A 196 22.49 4.46 -21.01
C LEU A 196 22.90 3.01 -21.31
N PHE A 197 23.22 2.69 -22.59
CA PHE A 197 23.72 1.38 -23.02
C PHE A 197 25.13 1.44 -23.59
#